data_30a5d9400db2cc9401501e2d9c972c23
#
_entry.id   30a5d9400db2cc9401501e2d9c972c23
#
_cell.length_a   1.000
_cell.length_b   1.000
_cell.length_c   1.000
_cell.angle_alpha   90.00
_cell.angle_beta   90.00
_cell.angle_gamma   90.00
#
_symmetry.space_group_name_H-M   'P 1'
#
loop_
_entity.id
_entity.type
_entity.pdbx_description
1 polymer ?
#
loop_
_entity_poly.entity_id
_entity_poly.type
_entity_poly.pdbx_seq_one_letter_code
_entity_poly.pdbx_strand_id
1 'polypeptide(L)'
;VIRCPRKFREEEKETIRQTLLETAKAMFRQYGIQKTTVAALTEAAGISQGAFYLFFPSKEALFYEVFQMEERKLREILLVEWTEKPLTQERLAVLLVQAVKLIEQEPILRLMIDRKEYELLMRKLPPEYADHHTTEDEDALVPLIEKWQDEGVMVKENPRTIVAVIRSFFLQLLYRDEIGEKFAEALVLQAKWLAKGLVEE
;
A
#
# COMPACT_ATOMS: atom_id res chain seq x y z
N VAL A 1 -10.91 -24.34 -37.19
CA VAL A 1 -10.73 -25.20 -36.01
C VAL A 1 -10.76 -24.31 -34.80
N ILE A 2 -11.90 -24.29 -34.11
CA ILE A 2 -12.07 -23.54 -32.84
C ILE A 2 -11.27 -24.31 -31.79
N ARG A 3 -10.11 -23.79 -31.38
CA ARG A 3 -9.37 -24.33 -30.21
C ARG A 3 -10.20 -24.05 -28.98
N CYS A 4 -10.74 -25.09 -28.35
CA CYS A 4 -11.34 -25.04 -27.04
C CYS A 4 -10.34 -24.38 -26.03
N PRO A 5 -10.74 -23.44 -25.19
CA PRO A 5 -9.82 -22.85 -24.21
C PRO A 5 -9.31 -23.96 -23.30
N ARG A 6 -8.00 -24.06 -23.16
CA ARG A 6 -7.34 -25.04 -22.29
C ARG A 6 -7.79 -24.79 -20.87
N LYS A 7 -8.50 -25.75 -20.28
CA LYS A 7 -8.92 -25.67 -18.87
C LYS A 7 -7.68 -25.93 -18.03
N PHE A 8 -7.13 -24.88 -17.40
CA PHE A 8 -6.00 -25.00 -16.47
C PHE A 8 -6.44 -25.80 -15.23
N ARG A 9 -5.55 -26.65 -14.72
CA ARG A 9 -5.72 -27.27 -13.40
C ARG A 9 -5.54 -26.20 -12.30
N GLU A 10 -6.08 -26.40 -11.12
CA GLU A 10 -5.98 -25.39 -10.04
C GLU A 10 -4.52 -25.06 -9.67
N GLU A 11 -3.64 -26.07 -9.62
CA GLU A 11 -2.21 -25.89 -9.41
C GLU A 11 -1.54 -25.06 -10.52
N GLU A 12 -1.93 -25.29 -11.79
CA GLU A 12 -1.45 -24.50 -12.92
C GLU A 12 -1.94 -23.05 -12.84
N LYS A 13 -3.17 -22.84 -12.41
CA LYS A 13 -3.73 -21.48 -12.22
C LYS A 13 -2.95 -20.71 -11.15
N GLU A 14 -2.68 -21.32 -10.01
CA GLU A 14 -1.92 -20.69 -8.95
C GLU A 14 -0.51 -20.34 -9.42
N THR A 15 0.17 -21.26 -10.09
CA THR A 15 1.51 -21.01 -10.68
C THR A 15 1.49 -19.84 -11.67
N ILE A 16 0.50 -19.81 -12.58
CA ILE A 16 0.36 -18.71 -13.55
C ILE A 16 0.07 -17.39 -12.84
N ARG A 17 -0.80 -17.40 -11.83
CA ARG A 17 -1.14 -16.21 -11.06
C ARG A 17 0.08 -15.62 -10.35
N GLN A 18 0.88 -16.45 -9.70
CA GLN A 18 2.13 -16.04 -9.06
C GLN A 18 3.13 -15.51 -10.09
N THR A 19 3.29 -16.18 -11.22
CA THR A 19 4.16 -15.71 -12.32
C THR A 19 3.71 -14.33 -12.83
N LEU A 20 2.39 -14.11 -12.97
CA LEU A 20 1.85 -12.79 -13.36
C LEU A 20 2.15 -11.72 -12.33
N LEU A 21 1.99 -12.00 -11.04
CA LEU A 21 2.29 -11.06 -9.95
C LEU A 21 3.78 -10.68 -9.91
N GLU A 22 4.68 -11.66 -10.01
CA GLU A 22 6.13 -11.44 -10.01
C GLU A 22 6.59 -10.65 -11.25
N THR A 23 6.11 -11.05 -12.42
CA THR A 23 6.38 -10.37 -13.68
C THR A 23 5.87 -8.94 -13.65
N ALA A 24 4.62 -8.76 -13.21
CA ALA A 24 3.98 -7.46 -13.09
C ALA A 24 4.75 -6.54 -12.13
N LYS A 25 5.16 -7.06 -10.97
CA LYS A 25 5.99 -6.32 -10.02
C LYS A 25 7.27 -5.80 -10.66
N ALA A 26 8.01 -6.65 -11.36
CA ALA A 26 9.24 -6.27 -12.05
C ALA A 26 8.99 -5.20 -13.11
N MET A 27 7.95 -5.38 -13.95
CA MET A 27 7.62 -4.45 -15.03
C MET A 27 7.08 -3.12 -14.52
N PHE A 28 6.22 -3.11 -13.51
CA PHE A 28 5.70 -1.87 -12.92
C PHE A 28 6.80 -1.07 -12.22
N ARG A 29 7.74 -1.73 -11.54
CA ARG A 29 8.92 -1.06 -10.95
C ARG A 29 9.78 -0.37 -12.00
N GLN A 30 9.94 -0.99 -13.15
CA GLN A 30 10.83 -0.50 -14.22
C GLN A 30 10.16 0.53 -15.11
N TYR A 31 8.90 0.30 -15.51
CA TYR A 31 8.23 1.07 -16.55
C TYR A 31 7.02 1.89 -16.09
N GLY A 32 6.54 1.65 -14.87
CA GLY A 32 5.29 2.22 -14.36
C GLY A 32 4.04 1.55 -14.92
N ILE A 33 2.86 1.98 -14.45
CA ILE A 33 1.57 1.37 -14.81
C ILE A 33 1.24 1.62 -16.28
N GLN A 34 1.44 2.85 -16.77
CA GLN A 34 0.98 3.26 -18.10
C GLN A 34 1.73 2.55 -19.23
N LYS A 35 3.05 2.39 -19.11
CA LYS A 35 3.89 1.76 -20.14
C LYS A 35 3.85 0.23 -20.10
N THR A 36 3.41 -0.37 -19.00
CA THR A 36 3.22 -1.83 -18.91
C THR A 36 1.93 -2.21 -19.62
N THR A 37 2.01 -3.18 -20.53
CA THR A 37 0.85 -3.64 -21.32
C THR A 37 0.49 -5.08 -20.96
N VAL A 38 -0.79 -5.46 -21.14
CA VAL A 38 -1.24 -6.85 -20.95
C VAL A 38 -0.49 -7.79 -21.89
N ALA A 39 -0.18 -7.33 -23.11
CA ALA A 39 0.60 -8.13 -24.09
C ALA A 39 1.98 -8.49 -23.53
N ALA A 40 2.72 -7.50 -23.02
CA ALA A 40 4.05 -7.73 -22.45
C ALA A 40 4.02 -8.61 -21.18
N LEU A 41 3.02 -8.41 -20.30
CA LEU A 41 2.81 -9.25 -19.12
C LEU A 41 2.55 -10.70 -19.47
N THR A 42 1.68 -10.94 -20.45
CA THR A 42 1.31 -12.30 -20.85
C THR A 42 2.40 -13.01 -21.64
N GLU A 43 3.17 -12.28 -22.47
CA GLU A 43 4.35 -12.80 -23.15
C GLU A 43 5.38 -13.28 -22.12
N ALA A 44 5.70 -12.48 -21.13
CA ALA A 44 6.66 -12.82 -20.07
C ALA A 44 6.17 -13.97 -19.18
N ALA A 45 4.85 -14.08 -18.95
CA ALA A 45 4.25 -15.18 -18.19
C ALA A 45 3.97 -16.45 -19.03
N GLY A 46 4.23 -16.43 -20.34
CA GLY A 46 4.04 -17.56 -21.23
C GLY A 46 2.57 -17.96 -21.46
N ILE A 47 1.64 -17.01 -21.36
CA ILE A 47 0.21 -17.23 -21.57
C ILE A 47 -0.36 -16.34 -22.68
N SER A 48 -1.56 -16.64 -23.17
CA SER A 48 -2.25 -15.76 -24.13
C SER A 48 -2.89 -14.55 -23.41
N GLN A 49 -3.08 -13.44 -24.15
CA GLN A 49 -3.80 -12.26 -23.60
C GLN A 49 -5.24 -12.60 -23.16
N GLY A 50 -5.93 -13.50 -23.86
CA GLY A 50 -7.24 -13.98 -23.46
C GLY A 50 -7.23 -14.75 -22.13
N ALA A 51 -6.14 -15.48 -21.84
CA ALA A 51 -5.97 -16.19 -20.59
C ALA A 51 -5.72 -15.24 -19.39
N PHE A 52 -5.14 -14.07 -19.61
CA PHE A 52 -4.94 -13.06 -18.57
C PHE A 52 -6.23 -12.73 -17.82
N TYR A 53 -7.32 -12.54 -18.57
CA TYR A 53 -8.62 -12.14 -18.00
C TYR A 53 -9.33 -13.25 -17.20
N LEU A 54 -8.75 -14.46 -17.15
CA LEU A 54 -9.17 -15.50 -16.20
C LEU A 54 -8.61 -15.28 -14.81
N PHE A 55 -7.56 -14.48 -14.67
CA PHE A 55 -6.83 -14.22 -13.41
C PHE A 55 -7.09 -12.81 -12.86
N PHE A 56 -7.12 -11.82 -13.73
CA PHE A 56 -7.27 -10.41 -13.37
C PHE A 56 -8.21 -9.70 -14.35
N PRO A 57 -9.20 -8.92 -13.84
CA PRO A 57 -10.16 -8.21 -14.71
C PRO A 57 -9.50 -7.10 -15.54
N SER A 58 -8.36 -6.58 -15.06
CA SER A 58 -7.58 -5.53 -15.74
C SER A 58 -6.12 -5.54 -15.28
N LYS A 59 -5.23 -4.85 -16.01
CA LYS A 59 -3.85 -4.65 -15.52
C LYS A 59 -3.79 -3.75 -14.30
N GLU A 60 -4.76 -2.87 -14.15
CA GLU A 60 -4.91 -2.00 -12.99
C GLU A 60 -5.28 -2.82 -11.74
N ALA A 61 -6.13 -3.82 -11.86
CA ALA A 61 -6.41 -4.78 -10.78
C ALA A 61 -5.16 -5.60 -10.40
N LEU A 62 -4.40 -6.07 -11.40
CA LEU A 62 -3.13 -6.75 -11.15
C LEU A 62 -2.12 -5.81 -10.45
N PHE A 63 -2.01 -4.54 -10.89
CA PHE A 63 -1.16 -3.57 -10.22
C PHE A 63 -1.57 -3.36 -8.76
N TYR A 64 -2.87 -3.23 -8.51
CA TYR A 64 -3.38 -3.01 -7.16
C TYR A 64 -3.06 -4.19 -6.22
N GLU A 65 -3.15 -5.43 -6.69
CA GLU A 65 -2.73 -6.58 -5.90
C GLU A 65 -1.22 -6.58 -5.62
N VAL A 66 -0.39 -6.21 -6.61
CA VAL A 66 1.07 -6.03 -6.40
C VAL A 66 1.33 -4.93 -5.37
N PHE A 67 0.60 -3.81 -5.45
CA PHE A 67 0.67 -2.73 -4.47
C PHE A 67 0.34 -3.22 -3.06
N GLN A 68 -0.78 -3.92 -2.87
CA GLN A 68 -1.18 -4.47 -1.57
C GLN A 68 -0.13 -5.44 -1.00
N MET A 69 0.52 -6.24 -1.84
CA MET A 69 1.60 -7.12 -1.40
C MET A 69 2.80 -6.32 -0.86
N GLU A 70 3.22 -5.25 -1.54
CA GLU A 70 4.35 -4.43 -1.10
C GLU A 70 3.99 -3.58 0.13
N GLU A 71 2.77 -3.08 0.19
CA GLU A 71 2.25 -2.36 1.36
C GLU A 71 2.21 -3.27 2.61
N ARG A 72 1.73 -4.50 2.47
CA ARG A 72 1.72 -5.47 3.57
C ARG A 72 3.14 -5.76 4.09
N LYS A 73 4.12 -5.93 3.20
CA LYS A 73 5.53 -6.10 3.59
C LYS A 73 6.07 -4.88 4.34
N LEU A 74 5.76 -3.67 3.87
CA LEU A 74 6.16 -2.46 4.57
C LEU A 74 5.51 -2.39 5.95
N ARG A 75 4.22 -2.70 6.06
CA ARG A 75 3.48 -2.74 7.32
C ARG A 75 4.11 -3.74 8.30
N GLU A 76 4.45 -4.93 7.86
CA GLU A 76 5.13 -5.94 8.68
C GLU A 76 6.47 -5.42 9.22
N ILE A 77 7.29 -4.77 8.40
CA ILE A 77 8.56 -4.15 8.82
C ILE A 77 8.30 -3.07 9.88
N LEU A 78 7.34 -2.19 9.64
CA LEU A 78 7.00 -1.10 10.56
C LEU A 78 6.45 -1.64 11.88
N LEU A 79 5.59 -2.65 11.87
CA LEU A 79 5.04 -3.25 13.09
C LEU A 79 6.14 -3.85 13.97
N VAL A 80 7.14 -4.52 13.40
CA VAL A 80 8.31 -5.01 14.15
C VAL A 80 9.03 -3.84 14.81
N GLU A 81 9.38 -2.81 14.04
CA GLU A 81 10.07 -1.63 14.59
C GLU A 81 9.25 -0.93 15.68
N TRP A 82 7.93 -0.85 15.53
CA TRP A 82 7.03 -0.20 16.48
C TRP A 82 6.92 -0.96 17.81
N THR A 83 7.11 -2.27 17.80
CA THR A 83 6.98 -3.14 18.98
C THR A 83 8.29 -3.47 19.69
N GLU A 84 9.44 -3.31 19.02
CA GLU A 84 10.75 -3.66 19.60
C GLU A 84 11.16 -2.84 20.83
N LYS A 85 10.69 -1.63 20.95
CA LYS A 85 11.04 -0.70 22.04
C LYS A 85 9.81 0.01 22.57
N PRO A 86 9.82 0.51 23.81
CA PRO A 86 8.72 1.31 24.35
C PRO A 86 8.35 2.48 23.44
N LEU A 87 7.06 2.72 23.26
CA LEU A 87 6.57 3.86 22.51
C LEU A 87 6.76 5.14 23.32
N THR A 88 7.34 6.16 22.71
CA THR A 88 7.46 7.53 23.25
C THR A 88 7.03 8.52 22.17
N GLN A 89 6.73 9.76 22.58
CA GLN A 89 6.38 10.82 21.63
C GLN A 89 7.46 11.01 20.55
N GLU A 90 8.73 11.09 20.97
CA GLU A 90 9.84 11.24 20.03
C GLU A 90 9.93 10.05 19.06
N ARG A 91 9.78 8.84 19.59
CA ARG A 91 9.84 7.61 18.79
C ARG A 91 8.71 7.54 17.76
N LEU A 92 7.45 7.81 18.16
CA LEU A 92 6.34 7.81 17.21
C LEU A 92 6.56 8.83 16.09
N ALA A 93 7.03 10.04 16.42
CA ALA A 93 7.35 11.06 15.42
C ALA A 93 8.41 10.58 14.42
N VAL A 94 9.48 9.93 14.90
CA VAL A 94 10.53 9.35 14.04
C VAL A 94 9.97 8.24 13.16
N LEU A 95 9.19 7.33 13.70
CA LEU A 95 8.60 6.20 12.97
C LEU A 95 7.65 6.66 11.86
N LEU A 96 6.82 7.68 12.11
CA LEU A 96 5.95 8.26 11.08
C LEU A 96 6.75 8.84 9.92
N VAL A 97 7.80 9.60 10.19
CA VAL A 97 8.68 10.16 9.14
C VAL A 97 9.45 9.07 8.42
N GLN A 98 9.91 8.04 9.12
CA GLN A 98 10.61 6.90 8.54
C GLN A 98 9.69 6.11 7.60
N ALA A 99 8.44 5.87 7.98
CA ALA A 99 7.45 5.22 7.12
C ALA A 99 7.25 5.98 5.80
N VAL A 100 7.18 7.30 5.84
CA VAL A 100 7.12 8.14 4.62
C VAL A 100 8.33 7.91 3.73
N LYS A 101 9.54 7.90 4.28
CA LYS A 101 10.77 7.65 3.51
C LYS A 101 10.78 6.27 2.86
N LEU A 102 10.31 5.25 3.57
CA LEU A 102 10.20 3.89 3.03
C LEU A 102 9.20 3.81 1.89
N ILE A 103 8.05 4.48 1.99
CA ILE A 103 7.06 4.59 0.91
C ILE A 103 7.69 5.26 -0.32
N GLU A 104 8.42 6.36 -0.14
CA GLU A 104 9.07 7.09 -1.24
C GLU A 104 10.19 6.28 -1.91
N GLN A 105 10.87 5.41 -1.18
CA GLN A 105 11.96 4.59 -1.69
C GLN A 105 11.48 3.33 -2.43
N GLU A 106 10.30 2.81 -2.11
CA GLU A 106 9.75 1.63 -2.78
C GLU A 106 9.01 2.04 -4.07
N PRO A 107 9.47 1.61 -5.27
CA PRO A 107 8.94 2.11 -6.54
C PRO A 107 7.45 1.86 -6.75
N ILE A 108 6.89 0.74 -6.26
CA ILE A 108 5.46 0.42 -6.37
C ILE A 108 4.63 1.33 -5.46
N LEU A 109 5.06 1.50 -4.20
CA LEU A 109 4.36 2.36 -3.23
C LEU A 109 4.41 3.83 -3.68
N ARG A 110 5.54 4.25 -4.25
CA ARG A 110 5.71 5.61 -4.77
C ARG A 110 4.73 5.95 -5.89
N LEU A 111 4.32 4.98 -6.73
CA LEU A 111 3.29 5.21 -7.75
C LEU A 111 1.94 5.56 -7.14
N MET A 112 1.63 5.06 -5.95
CA MET A 112 0.37 5.34 -5.24
C MET A 112 0.35 6.69 -4.53
N ILE A 113 1.49 7.32 -4.31
CA ILE A 113 1.59 8.69 -3.80
C ILE A 113 1.82 9.74 -4.92
N ASP A 114 1.98 9.31 -6.16
CA ASP A 114 1.88 10.19 -7.33
C ASP A 114 0.40 10.42 -7.66
N ARG A 115 -0.07 11.65 -7.51
CA ARG A 115 -1.49 11.98 -7.67
C ARG A 115 -2.06 11.62 -9.04
N LYS A 116 -1.28 11.81 -10.11
CA LYS A 116 -1.72 11.52 -11.48
C LYS A 116 -1.89 10.02 -11.69
N GLU A 117 -0.92 9.23 -11.24
CA GLU A 117 -0.99 7.77 -11.32
C GLU A 117 -2.13 7.24 -10.46
N TYR A 118 -2.28 7.75 -9.24
CA TYR A 118 -3.37 7.40 -8.32
C TYR A 118 -4.75 7.67 -8.93
N GLU A 119 -5.00 8.87 -9.45
CA GLU A 119 -6.29 9.23 -10.05
C GLU A 119 -6.61 8.40 -11.31
N LEU A 120 -5.58 8.08 -12.12
CA LEU A 120 -5.74 7.20 -13.28
C LEU A 120 -6.07 5.77 -12.87
N LEU A 121 -5.40 5.26 -11.85
CA LEU A 121 -5.64 3.94 -11.31
C LEU A 121 -7.08 3.84 -10.76
N MET A 122 -7.47 4.75 -9.87
CA MET A 122 -8.79 4.74 -9.23
C MET A 122 -9.95 4.81 -10.23
N ARG A 123 -9.79 5.49 -11.36
CA ARG A 123 -10.81 5.54 -12.41
C ARG A 123 -11.00 4.21 -13.15
N LYS A 124 -9.99 3.36 -13.18
CA LYS A 124 -9.99 2.10 -13.93
C LYS A 124 -10.08 0.87 -13.04
N LEU A 125 -9.90 1.06 -11.75
CA LEU A 125 -9.99 -0.01 -10.79
C LEU A 125 -11.46 -0.39 -10.57
N PRO A 126 -11.82 -1.70 -10.60
CA PRO A 126 -13.16 -2.13 -10.28
C PRO A 126 -13.55 -1.71 -8.84
N PRO A 127 -14.84 -1.33 -8.61
CA PRO A 127 -15.28 -0.79 -7.32
C PRO A 127 -14.97 -1.66 -6.12
N GLU A 128 -15.00 -2.99 -6.29
CA GLU A 128 -14.70 -3.96 -5.25
C GLU A 128 -13.28 -3.88 -4.69
N TYR A 129 -12.36 -3.23 -5.41
CA TYR A 129 -10.97 -3.03 -4.95
C TYR A 129 -10.81 -1.78 -4.07
N ALA A 130 -11.73 -0.82 -4.17
CA ALA A 130 -11.62 0.46 -3.46
C ALA A 130 -11.88 0.34 -1.95
N ASP A 131 -12.71 -0.63 -1.52
CA ASP A 131 -13.15 -0.77 -0.13
C ASP A 131 -12.16 -1.53 0.76
N HIS A 132 -11.21 -2.28 0.17
CA HIS A 132 -10.30 -3.14 0.94
C HIS A 132 -9.21 -2.38 1.71
N HIS A 133 -8.80 -1.21 1.24
CA HIS A 133 -7.65 -0.49 1.78
C HIS A 133 -7.83 -0.02 3.24
N THR A 134 -9.05 0.36 3.63
CA THR A 134 -9.33 0.85 4.99
C THR A 134 -9.37 -0.26 6.01
N THR A 135 -9.82 -1.44 5.63
CA THR A 135 -10.03 -2.57 6.54
C THR A 135 -8.71 -3.21 6.97
N GLU A 136 -7.76 -3.38 6.05
CA GLU A 136 -6.45 -3.99 6.35
C GLU A 136 -5.61 -3.15 7.34
N ASP A 137 -5.66 -1.82 7.25
CA ASP A 137 -4.99 -0.95 8.21
C ASP A 137 -5.60 -1.05 9.61
N GLU A 138 -6.94 -1.09 9.68
CA GLU A 138 -7.64 -1.24 10.94
C GLU A 138 -7.30 -2.58 11.59
N ASP A 139 -7.35 -3.67 10.84
CA ASP A 139 -7.05 -5.02 11.34
C ASP A 139 -5.63 -5.14 11.89
N ALA A 140 -4.68 -4.42 11.30
CA ALA A 140 -3.28 -4.44 11.72
C ALA A 140 -2.97 -3.50 12.90
N LEU A 141 -3.52 -2.30 12.90
CA LEU A 141 -3.14 -1.24 13.85
C LEU A 141 -4.04 -1.18 15.08
N VAL A 142 -5.32 -1.52 14.98
CA VAL A 142 -6.25 -1.47 16.11
C VAL A 142 -5.76 -2.30 17.29
N PRO A 143 -5.35 -3.58 17.13
CA PRO A 143 -4.86 -4.38 18.26
C PRO A 143 -3.61 -3.79 18.93
N LEU A 144 -2.75 -3.15 18.14
CA LEU A 144 -1.54 -2.51 18.65
C LEU A 144 -1.87 -1.23 19.45
N ILE A 145 -2.81 -0.43 18.95
CA ILE A 145 -3.29 0.77 19.64
C ILE A 145 -3.97 0.40 20.96
N GLU A 146 -4.85 -0.60 20.97
CA GLU A 146 -5.51 -1.11 22.17
C GLU A 146 -4.49 -1.56 23.23
N LYS A 147 -3.46 -2.30 22.81
CA LYS A 147 -2.36 -2.69 23.70
C LYS A 147 -1.67 -1.47 24.32
N TRP A 148 -1.33 -0.46 23.54
CA TRP A 148 -0.69 0.77 24.06
C TRP A 148 -1.61 1.59 24.98
N GLN A 149 -2.93 1.54 24.73
CA GLN A 149 -3.92 2.16 25.63
C GLN A 149 -4.01 1.41 26.97
N ASP A 150 -3.96 0.08 26.95
CA ASP A 150 -3.97 -0.77 28.15
C ASP A 150 -2.68 -0.57 28.97
N GLU A 151 -1.55 -0.35 28.29
CA GLU A 151 -0.26 -0.01 28.90
C GLU A 151 -0.21 1.44 29.43
N GLY A 152 -1.23 2.26 29.15
CA GLY A 152 -1.27 3.68 29.56
C GLY A 152 -0.32 4.58 28.76
N VAL A 153 0.16 4.12 27.61
CA VAL A 153 1.13 4.84 26.77
C VAL A 153 0.43 5.70 25.72
N MET A 154 -0.78 5.35 25.32
CA MET A 154 -1.53 6.04 24.25
C MET A 154 -2.86 6.58 24.81
N VAL A 155 -3.27 7.73 24.29
CA VAL A 155 -4.53 8.39 24.65
C VAL A 155 -5.73 7.45 24.48
N LYS A 156 -6.70 7.52 25.41
CA LYS A 156 -7.90 6.67 25.41
C LYS A 156 -8.99 7.20 24.47
N GLU A 157 -8.64 7.35 23.21
CA GLU A 157 -9.58 7.67 22.14
C GLU A 157 -9.98 6.38 21.39
N ASN A 158 -11.03 6.43 20.58
CA ASN A 158 -11.43 5.27 19.77
C ASN A 158 -10.25 4.82 18.88
N PRO A 159 -9.79 3.55 18.96
CA PRO A 159 -8.64 3.06 18.20
C PRO A 159 -8.77 3.28 16.69
N ARG A 160 -9.97 3.11 16.11
CA ARG A 160 -10.22 3.34 14.68
C ARG A 160 -10.09 4.82 14.33
N THR A 161 -10.44 5.74 15.23
CA THR A 161 -10.21 7.17 15.05
C THR A 161 -8.72 7.47 15.01
N ILE A 162 -7.92 6.85 15.89
CA ILE A 162 -6.46 6.99 15.89
C ILE A 162 -5.87 6.45 14.57
N VAL A 163 -6.33 5.29 14.08
CA VAL A 163 -5.92 4.78 12.75
C VAL A 163 -6.26 5.78 11.65
N ALA A 164 -7.45 6.37 11.67
CA ALA A 164 -7.84 7.37 10.67
C ALA A 164 -6.96 8.64 10.73
N VAL A 165 -6.56 9.08 11.92
CA VAL A 165 -5.61 10.20 12.11
C VAL A 165 -4.24 9.85 11.53
N ILE A 166 -3.71 8.65 11.82
CA ILE A 166 -2.43 8.18 11.26
C ILE A 166 -2.54 8.08 9.72
N ARG A 167 -3.62 7.51 9.18
CA ARG A 167 -3.86 7.41 7.74
C ARG A 167 -3.90 8.79 7.07
N SER A 168 -4.56 9.78 7.70
CA SER A 168 -4.64 11.14 7.15
C SER A 168 -3.26 11.80 7.01
N PHE A 169 -2.33 11.46 7.91
CA PHE A 169 -0.94 11.90 7.83
C PHE A 169 -0.24 11.38 6.56
N PHE A 170 -0.53 10.16 6.12
CA PHE A 170 0.05 9.62 4.86
C PHE A 170 -0.68 10.12 3.62
N LEU A 171 -2.00 10.35 3.67
CA LEU A 171 -2.78 10.83 2.52
C LEU A 171 -2.33 12.21 2.01
N GLN A 172 -1.74 13.05 2.86
CA GLN A 172 -1.19 14.34 2.42
C GLN A 172 -0.04 14.21 1.41
N LEU A 173 0.61 13.02 1.31
CA LEU A 173 1.64 12.77 0.30
C LEU A 173 1.13 12.96 -1.12
N LEU A 174 -0.16 12.70 -1.38
CA LEU A 174 -0.82 12.95 -2.66
C LEU A 174 -0.92 14.44 -3.03
N TYR A 175 -0.79 15.32 -2.06
CA TYR A 175 -0.96 16.77 -2.20
C TYR A 175 0.32 17.54 -1.92
N ARG A 176 1.48 16.86 -2.01
CA ARG A 176 2.79 17.47 -1.71
C ARG A 176 3.09 18.70 -2.57
N ASP A 177 2.70 18.66 -3.85
CA ASP A 177 2.96 19.74 -4.80
C ASP A 177 2.11 20.98 -4.49
N GLU A 178 0.85 20.77 -4.04
CA GLU A 178 -0.05 21.85 -3.62
C GLU A 178 0.38 22.47 -2.27
N ILE A 179 0.95 21.68 -1.37
CA ILE A 179 1.51 22.19 -0.10
C ILE A 179 2.81 22.97 -0.37
N GLY A 180 3.55 22.57 -1.40
CA GLY A 180 4.69 23.31 -1.92
C GLY A 180 6.01 23.02 -1.19
N GLU A 181 6.97 23.96 -1.33
CA GLU A 181 8.36 23.76 -0.91
C GLU A 181 8.55 23.43 0.57
N LYS A 182 7.61 23.84 1.42
CA LYS A 182 7.66 23.56 2.86
C LYS A 182 7.08 22.21 3.27
N PHE A 183 6.66 21.38 2.31
CA PHE A 183 6.03 20.09 2.60
C PHE A 183 6.85 19.21 3.55
N ALA A 184 8.13 19.02 3.27
CA ALA A 184 8.99 18.16 4.10
C ALA A 184 9.15 18.67 5.54
N GLU A 185 9.29 19.99 5.73
CA GLU A 185 9.36 20.60 7.06
C GLU A 185 8.03 20.49 7.79
N ALA A 186 6.91 20.74 7.09
CA ALA A 186 5.56 20.62 7.62
C ALA A 186 5.25 19.19 8.07
N LEU A 187 5.63 18.19 7.25
CA LEU A 187 5.46 16.77 7.56
C LEU A 187 6.17 16.39 8.87
N VAL A 188 7.43 16.79 9.04
CA VAL A 188 8.19 16.53 10.28
C VAL A 188 7.53 17.20 11.49
N LEU A 189 7.04 18.42 11.33
CA LEU A 189 6.37 19.15 12.40
C LEU A 189 5.03 18.51 12.78
N GLN A 190 4.24 18.11 11.78
CA GLN A 190 2.98 17.39 12.00
C GLN A 190 3.20 16.03 12.69
N ALA A 191 4.24 15.26 12.29
CA ALA A 191 4.60 14.03 12.96
C ALA A 191 4.87 14.23 14.47
N LYS A 192 5.59 15.32 14.82
CA LYS A 192 5.82 15.68 16.23
C LYS A 192 4.54 16.05 16.95
N TRP A 193 3.65 16.83 16.35
CA TRP A 193 2.37 17.21 16.97
C TRP A 193 1.43 16.03 17.13
N LEU A 194 1.35 15.13 16.12
CA LEU A 194 0.58 13.90 16.22
C LEU A 194 1.12 13.01 17.34
N ALA A 195 2.42 12.82 17.40
CA ALA A 195 3.04 12.01 18.45
C ALA A 195 2.77 12.60 19.85
N LYS A 196 2.90 13.91 20.01
CA LYS A 196 2.60 14.61 21.26
C LYS A 196 1.13 14.53 21.66
N GLY A 197 0.21 14.49 20.70
CA GLY A 197 -1.22 14.37 20.95
C GLY A 197 -1.71 12.95 21.16
N LEU A 198 -0.97 11.94 20.68
CA LEU A 198 -1.38 10.53 20.75
C LEU A 198 -0.69 9.75 21.87
N VAL A 199 0.53 10.12 22.26
CA VAL A 199 1.33 9.39 23.25
C VAL A 199 1.37 10.17 24.56
N GLU A 200 0.93 9.51 25.65
CA GLU A 200 1.02 10.01 27.03
C GLU A 200 2.47 10.08 27.49
N GLU A 201 2.78 11.03 28.39
CA GLU A 201 4.13 11.18 28.99
C GLU A 201 4.35 10.23 30.16
#